data_717325084f933a4e1a0ba526b50b9360
#
_entry.id   717325084f933a4e1a0ba526b50b9360
#
_cell.length_a   1.000
_cell.length_b   1.000
_cell.length_c   1.000
_cell.angle_alpha   90.00
_cell.angle_beta   90.00
_cell.angle_gamma   90.00
#
_symmetry.space_group_name_H-M   'P 1'
#
loop_
_entity.id
_entity.type
_entity.pdbx_description
1 polymer ?
#
loop_
_entity_poly.entity_id
_entity_poly.type
_entity_poly.pdbx_seq_one_letter_code
_entity_poly.pdbx_strand_id
1 'polypeptide(L)'
;MRYIAHRGYSSEYRDNSINAILWAIHLGYDGIEVDVQLCGTGEIILYHDVYIDNYFISETSFEVLKKFGICSLQEVYDKLPKIIYKDLILDIKGNNIEVVGALEKFYMRRPTERVTFCSFNRRILKILPDYYKKGSTFETTFHPREYDMITQ
;
A
#
# COMPACT_ATOMS: atom_id res chain seq x y z
N MET A 1 8.07 4.39 -21.28
CA MET A 1 8.67 4.48 -19.94
C MET A 1 7.54 4.73 -18.94
N ARG A 2 7.50 3.95 -17.86
CA ARG A 2 6.44 4.05 -16.86
C ARG A 2 7.02 4.60 -15.56
N TYR A 3 6.30 5.52 -14.93
CA TYR A 3 6.72 6.14 -13.67
C TYR A 3 5.76 5.72 -12.55
N ILE A 4 6.34 5.15 -11.49
CA ILE A 4 5.61 4.72 -10.31
C ILE A 4 5.98 5.66 -9.14
N ALA A 5 4.98 6.24 -8.51
CA ALA A 5 5.18 7.11 -7.36
C ALA A 5 5.34 6.26 -6.09
N HIS A 6 6.55 6.21 -5.56
CA HIS A 6 6.88 5.46 -4.33
C HIS A 6 6.25 6.14 -3.11
N ARG A 7 5.31 5.46 -2.47
CA ARG A 7 4.50 5.97 -1.35
C ARG A 7 3.70 7.23 -1.69
N GLY A 8 3.31 7.36 -2.97
CA GLY A 8 2.71 8.55 -3.53
C GLY A 8 3.78 9.59 -3.88
N TYR A 9 3.37 10.85 -4.09
CA TYR A 9 4.31 11.94 -4.40
C TYR A 9 5.02 12.39 -3.12
N SER A 10 5.90 11.52 -2.63
CA SER A 10 6.50 11.60 -1.30
C SER A 10 7.62 12.61 -1.16
N SER A 11 8.13 13.16 -2.27
CA SER A 11 9.11 14.25 -2.21
C SER A 11 8.53 15.57 -1.69
N GLU A 12 7.21 15.75 -1.79
CA GLU A 12 6.52 16.99 -1.41
C GLU A 12 5.46 16.76 -0.33
N TYR A 13 4.97 15.54 -0.18
CA TYR A 13 3.90 15.21 0.75
C TYR A 13 4.30 14.00 1.61
N ARG A 14 3.64 13.86 2.75
CA ARG A 14 3.91 12.75 3.65
C ARG A 14 3.73 11.41 2.94
N ASP A 15 4.67 10.50 3.13
CA ASP A 15 4.62 9.13 2.63
C ASP A 15 3.28 8.46 2.95
N ASN A 16 2.73 7.71 2.00
CA ASN A 16 1.53 6.90 2.24
C ASN A 16 0.31 7.71 2.68
N SER A 17 0.22 8.97 2.27
CA SER A 17 -0.90 9.85 2.61
C SER A 17 -1.85 10.05 1.44
N ILE A 18 -3.07 10.44 1.76
CA ILE A 18 -4.07 10.79 0.74
C ILE A 18 -3.54 11.90 -0.18
N ASN A 19 -2.88 12.92 0.39
CA ASN A 19 -2.34 14.01 -0.42
C ASN A 19 -1.22 13.55 -1.34
N ALA A 20 -0.32 12.69 -0.89
CA ALA A 20 0.76 12.16 -1.73
C ALA A 20 0.19 11.35 -2.91
N ILE A 21 -0.84 10.56 -2.66
CA ILE A 21 -1.49 9.76 -3.69
C ILE A 21 -2.28 10.66 -4.66
N LEU A 22 -3.02 11.62 -4.14
CA LEU A 22 -3.77 12.59 -4.95
C LEU A 22 -2.85 13.31 -5.94
N TRP A 23 -1.72 13.80 -5.47
CA TRP A 23 -0.79 14.54 -6.32
C TRP A 23 -0.09 13.63 -7.34
N ALA A 24 0.20 12.38 -6.98
CA ALA A 24 0.72 11.40 -7.93
C ALA A 24 -0.28 11.19 -9.08
N ILE A 25 -1.56 11.07 -8.77
CA ILE A 25 -2.61 10.96 -9.79
C ILE A 25 -2.67 12.22 -10.64
N HIS A 26 -2.70 13.38 -10.00
CA HIS A 26 -2.80 14.67 -10.68
C HIS A 26 -1.62 14.95 -11.61
N LEU A 27 -0.41 14.58 -11.19
CA LEU A 27 0.81 14.79 -11.98
C LEU A 27 1.00 13.77 -13.11
N GLY A 28 0.12 12.78 -13.21
CA GLY A 28 0.13 11.84 -14.33
C GLY A 28 1.09 10.67 -14.17
N TYR A 29 1.46 10.28 -12.94
CA TYR A 29 2.19 9.03 -12.72
C TYR A 29 1.38 7.85 -13.28
N ASP A 30 2.07 6.88 -13.85
CA ASP A 30 1.44 5.68 -14.42
C ASP A 30 0.93 4.75 -13.34
N GLY A 31 1.60 4.73 -12.20
CA GLY A 31 1.25 3.90 -11.07
C GLY A 31 1.68 4.51 -9.75
N ILE A 32 1.20 3.90 -8.68
CA ILE A 32 1.47 4.35 -7.32
C ILE A 32 1.78 3.12 -6.49
N GLU A 33 2.84 3.20 -5.70
CA GLU A 33 3.18 2.17 -4.73
C GLU A 33 2.86 2.70 -3.33
N VAL A 34 2.24 1.87 -2.51
CA VAL A 34 1.97 2.19 -1.10
C VAL A 34 2.24 0.99 -0.22
N ASP A 35 2.65 1.27 1.02
CA ASP A 35 2.86 0.25 2.04
C ASP A 35 1.56 0.00 2.78
N VAL A 36 1.16 -1.26 2.93
CA VAL A 36 -0.08 -1.62 3.62
C VAL A 36 0.15 -2.63 4.73
N GLN A 37 -0.66 -2.53 5.78
CA GLN A 37 -0.66 -3.45 6.91
C GLN A 37 -2.08 -3.59 7.45
N LEU A 38 -2.33 -4.67 8.18
CA LEU A 38 -3.58 -4.85 8.91
C LEU A 38 -3.41 -4.29 10.33
N CYS A 39 -4.29 -3.39 10.74
CA CYS A 39 -4.26 -2.88 12.11
C CYS A 39 -5.13 -3.72 13.06
N GLY A 40 -5.09 -3.39 14.34
CA GLY A 40 -5.73 -4.18 15.40
C GLY A 40 -7.25 -4.28 15.31
N THR A 41 -7.91 -3.34 14.65
CA THR A 41 -9.37 -3.36 14.44
C THR A 41 -9.76 -3.87 13.05
N GLY A 42 -8.79 -4.38 12.27
CA GLY A 42 -9.07 -5.09 11.03
C GLY A 42 -9.09 -4.22 9.77
N GLU A 43 -8.82 -2.93 9.87
CA GLU A 43 -8.67 -2.08 8.69
C GLU A 43 -7.30 -2.28 8.05
N ILE A 44 -7.25 -2.20 6.74
CA ILE A 44 -5.99 -2.15 5.99
C ILE A 44 -5.54 -0.70 5.98
N ILE A 45 -4.40 -0.42 6.61
CA ILE A 45 -3.87 0.94 6.75
C ILE A 45 -2.61 1.11 5.90
N LEU A 46 -2.26 2.36 5.60
CA LEU A 46 -1.07 2.71 4.85
C LEU A 46 0.01 3.23 5.79
N TYR A 47 1.04 2.42 6.02
CA TYR A 47 2.20 2.80 6.79
C TYR A 47 3.34 1.80 6.57
N HIS A 48 4.58 2.31 6.53
CA HIS A 48 5.75 1.47 6.24
C HIS A 48 6.19 0.63 7.44
N ASP A 49 6.33 1.24 8.63
CA ASP A 49 6.87 0.56 9.79
C ASP A 49 5.81 -0.25 10.53
N VAL A 50 6.23 -1.32 11.20
CA VAL A 50 5.30 -2.18 11.96
C VAL A 50 4.90 -1.56 13.30
N TYR A 51 5.52 -0.46 13.68
CA TYR A 51 5.15 0.28 14.89
C TYR A 51 5.25 1.79 14.63
N ILE A 52 4.50 2.57 15.41
CA ILE A 52 4.59 4.02 15.47
C ILE A 52 4.59 4.43 16.94
N ASP A 53 5.59 5.22 17.36
CA ASP A 53 5.85 5.50 18.78
C ASP A 53 5.91 4.19 19.57
N ASN A 54 5.07 4.02 20.57
CA ASN A 54 5.00 2.80 21.40
C ASN A 54 3.90 1.82 20.95
N TYR A 55 3.30 2.04 19.77
CA TYR A 55 2.19 1.24 19.30
C TYR A 55 2.63 0.29 18.19
N PHE A 56 2.34 -1.00 18.35
CA PHE A 56 2.41 -1.94 17.23
C PHE A 56 1.17 -1.80 16.37
N ILE A 57 1.36 -1.62 15.08
CA ILE A 57 0.25 -1.44 14.11
C ILE A 57 -0.76 -2.57 14.22
N SER A 58 -0.28 -3.83 14.25
CA SER A 58 -1.15 -5.01 14.30
C SER A 58 -2.00 -5.13 15.56
N GLU A 59 -1.65 -4.40 16.62
CA GLU A 59 -2.34 -4.44 17.92
C GLU A 59 -3.08 -3.15 18.23
N THR A 60 -3.03 -2.17 17.34
CA THR A 60 -3.56 -0.82 17.59
C THR A 60 -4.80 -0.58 16.75
N SER A 61 -5.82 0.04 17.35
CA SER A 61 -7.04 0.38 16.63
C SER A 61 -6.79 1.45 15.59
N PHE A 62 -7.57 1.43 14.52
CA PHE A 62 -7.52 2.47 13.50
C PHE A 62 -7.85 3.85 14.09
N GLU A 63 -8.73 3.90 15.07
CA GLU A 63 -9.11 5.14 15.75
C GLU A 63 -7.90 5.84 16.38
N VAL A 64 -7.00 5.05 16.98
CA VAL A 64 -5.74 5.57 17.53
C VAL A 64 -4.78 5.96 16.40
N LEU A 65 -4.63 5.10 15.39
CA LEU A 65 -3.71 5.36 14.27
C LEU A 65 -4.10 6.60 13.47
N LYS A 66 -5.37 6.89 13.33
CA LYS A 66 -5.84 8.12 12.69
C LYS A 66 -5.29 9.39 13.34
N LYS A 67 -5.08 9.37 14.65
CA LYS A 67 -4.52 10.52 15.38
C LYS A 67 -3.08 10.82 14.96
N PHE A 68 -2.37 9.82 14.41
CA PHE A 68 -1.05 10.01 13.84
C PHE A 68 -1.09 10.40 12.36
N GLY A 69 -2.28 10.59 11.78
CA GLY A 69 -2.44 10.93 10.37
C GLY A 69 -2.39 9.73 9.43
N ILE A 70 -2.44 8.52 9.95
CA ILE A 70 -2.45 7.30 9.12
C ILE A 70 -3.83 7.14 8.48
N CYS A 71 -3.85 6.86 7.17
CA CYS A 71 -5.07 6.60 6.43
C CYS A 71 -5.28 5.11 6.16
N SER A 72 -6.51 4.74 5.82
CA SER A 72 -6.84 3.39 5.42
C SER A 72 -6.90 3.25 3.89
N LEU A 73 -6.76 2.02 3.41
CA LEU A 73 -6.94 1.72 1.99
C LEU A 73 -8.38 2.04 1.54
N GLN A 74 -9.35 1.81 2.41
CA GLN A 74 -10.74 2.19 2.15
C GLN A 74 -10.87 3.69 1.86
N GLU A 75 -10.23 4.53 2.68
CA GLU A 75 -10.24 5.97 2.47
C GLU A 75 -9.61 6.38 1.15
N VAL A 76 -8.55 5.69 0.71
CA VAL A 76 -7.94 5.95 -0.59
C VAL A 76 -8.96 5.76 -1.71
N TYR A 77 -9.66 4.63 -1.72
CA TYR A 77 -10.66 4.35 -2.75
C TYR A 77 -11.87 5.29 -2.66
N ASP A 78 -12.29 5.64 -1.47
CA ASP A 78 -13.45 6.54 -1.26
C ASP A 78 -13.14 7.98 -1.68
N LYS A 79 -11.98 8.48 -1.30
CA LYS A 79 -11.61 9.89 -1.54
C LYS A 79 -10.97 10.11 -2.90
N LEU A 80 -10.37 9.09 -3.48
CA LEU A 80 -9.62 9.16 -4.74
C LEU A 80 -10.12 8.11 -5.73
N PRO A 81 -11.36 8.22 -6.21
CA PRO A 81 -11.94 7.19 -7.09
C PRO A 81 -11.16 6.95 -8.37
N LYS A 82 -10.38 7.92 -8.83
CA LYS A 82 -9.51 7.76 -10.01
C LYS A 82 -8.35 6.81 -9.80
N ILE A 83 -8.11 6.35 -8.56
CA ILE A 83 -7.06 5.37 -8.28
C ILE A 83 -7.25 4.08 -9.11
N ILE A 84 -8.49 3.74 -9.44
CA ILE A 84 -8.80 2.54 -10.24
C ILE A 84 -8.23 2.59 -11.66
N TYR A 85 -7.88 3.77 -12.17
CA TYR A 85 -7.30 3.94 -13.49
C TYR A 85 -5.77 3.93 -13.49
N LYS A 86 -5.16 3.74 -12.33
CA LYS A 86 -3.71 3.69 -12.17
C LYS A 86 -3.27 2.29 -11.78
N ASP A 87 -2.05 1.94 -12.11
CA ASP A 87 -1.45 0.73 -11.55
C ASP A 87 -1.16 0.98 -10.09
N LEU A 88 -1.64 0.10 -9.25
CA LEU A 88 -1.45 0.20 -7.80
C LEU A 88 -0.60 -0.98 -7.33
N ILE A 89 0.52 -0.67 -6.69
CA ILE A 89 1.39 -1.68 -6.08
C ILE A 89 1.19 -1.60 -4.58
N LEU A 90 0.68 -2.67 -4.00
CA LEU A 90 0.51 -2.80 -2.56
C LEU A 90 1.68 -3.62 -2.02
N ASP A 91 2.57 -2.96 -1.29
CA ASP A 91 3.67 -3.63 -0.60
C ASP A 91 3.21 -3.98 0.83
N ILE A 92 2.96 -5.26 1.05
CA ILE A 92 2.40 -5.75 2.31
C ILE A 92 3.52 -5.88 3.33
N LYS A 93 3.44 -5.09 4.38
CA LYS A 93 4.44 -5.04 5.46
C LYS A 93 4.05 -5.94 6.62
N GLY A 94 5.05 -6.34 7.38
CA GLY A 94 4.86 -7.18 8.56
C GLY A 94 4.65 -8.65 8.25
N ASN A 95 4.37 -9.41 9.31
CA ASN A 95 4.24 -10.88 9.25
C ASN A 95 2.84 -11.37 9.60
N ASN A 96 1.87 -10.47 9.70
CA ASN A 96 0.50 -10.84 10.05
C ASN A 96 -0.22 -11.42 8.83
N ILE A 97 -0.34 -12.75 8.79
CA ILE A 97 -0.99 -13.43 7.66
C ILE A 97 -2.49 -13.16 7.57
N GLU A 98 -3.11 -12.63 8.62
CA GLU A 98 -4.53 -12.26 8.60
C GLU A 98 -4.81 -11.14 7.60
N VAL A 99 -3.79 -10.40 7.19
CA VAL A 99 -3.91 -9.39 6.14
C VAL A 99 -4.44 -9.98 4.83
N VAL A 100 -4.14 -11.23 4.55
CA VAL A 100 -4.61 -11.92 3.33
C VAL A 100 -6.13 -11.97 3.27
N GLY A 101 -6.77 -12.43 4.35
CA GLY A 101 -8.23 -12.47 4.42
C GLY A 101 -8.86 -11.09 4.32
N ALA A 102 -8.23 -10.08 4.93
CA ALA A 102 -8.69 -8.70 4.85
C ALA A 102 -8.59 -8.15 3.43
N LEU A 103 -7.50 -8.44 2.71
CA LEU A 103 -7.33 -8.03 1.33
C LEU A 103 -8.32 -8.74 0.40
N GLU A 104 -8.53 -10.03 0.58
CA GLU A 104 -9.53 -10.78 -0.19
C GLU A 104 -10.93 -10.18 -0.01
N LYS A 105 -11.31 -9.89 1.22
CA LYS A 105 -12.58 -9.26 1.53
C LYS A 105 -12.68 -7.87 0.89
N PHE A 106 -11.63 -7.07 0.98
CA PHE A 106 -11.58 -5.73 0.42
C PHE A 106 -11.76 -5.75 -1.11
N TYR A 107 -11.09 -6.67 -1.79
CA TYR A 107 -11.11 -6.76 -3.25
C TYR A 107 -12.21 -7.68 -3.81
N MET A 108 -13.03 -8.26 -2.98
CA MET A 108 -14.13 -9.16 -3.42
C MET A 108 -15.03 -8.50 -4.47
N ARG A 109 -15.28 -7.20 -4.34
CA ARG A 109 -16.14 -6.42 -5.24
C ARG A 109 -15.38 -5.31 -5.97
N ARG A 110 -14.06 -5.39 -5.99
CA ARG A 110 -13.21 -4.41 -6.67
C ARG A 110 -12.31 -5.11 -7.67
N PRO A 111 -12.06 -4.48 -8.84
CA PRO A 111 -11.17 -5.09 -9.84
C PRO A 111 -9.74 -5.10 -9.34
N THR A 112 -9.00 -6.16 -9.68
CA THR A 112 -7.59 -6.33 -9.30
C THR A 112 -6.64 -6.35 -10.50
N GLU A 113 -7.13 -6.15 -11.71
CA GLU A 113 -6.31 -6.26 -12.93
C GLU A 113 -5.14 -5.28 -12.94
N ARG A 114 -5.28 -4.14 -12.27
CA ARG A 114 -4.23 -3.13 -12.16
C ARG A 114 -3.58 -3.08 -10.78
N VAL A 115 -3.82 -4.09 -9.94
CA VAL A 115 -3.26 -4.18 -8.59
C VAL A 115 -2.20 -5.28 -8.57
N THR A 116 -1.01 -4.94 -8.07
CA THR A 116 0.07 -5.90 -7.82
C THR A 116 0.32 -5.98 -6.33
N PHE A 117 0.35 -7.21 -5.82
CA PHE A 117 0.58 -7.49 -4.40
C PHE A 117 2.03 -7.94 -4.21
N CYS A 118 2.77 -7.20 -3.39
CA CYS A 118 4.17 -7.49 -3.09
C CYS A 118 4.34 -7.72 -1.59
N SER A 119 5.33 -8.50 -1.20
CA SER A 119 5.70 -8.69 0.20
C SER A 119 7.09 -9.30 0.28
N PHE A 120 7.86 -8.96 1.34
CA PHE A 120 9.03 -9.73 1.75
C PHE A 120 8.65 -11.10 2.27
N ASN A 121 7.48 -11.21 2.90
CA ASN A 121 7.02 -12.44 3.49
C ASN A 121 6.44 -13.36 2.39
N ARG A 122 7.26 -14.32 1.98
CA ARG A 122 6.87 -15.29 0.94
C ARG A 122 5.64 -16.11 1.32
N ARG A 123 5.42 -16.32 2.62
CA ARG A 123 4.23 -17.04 3.10
C ARG A 123 2.96 -16.26 2.77
N ILE A 124 2.98 -14.94 2.94
CA ILE A 124 1.86 -14.07 2.55
C ILE A 124 1.59 -14.21 1.05
N LEU A 125 2.63 -14.14 0.23
CA LEU A 125 2.48 -14.30 -1.23
C LEU A 125 1.91 -15.66 -1.62
N LYS A 126 2.27 -16.73 -0.89
CA LYS A 126 1.78 -18.07 -1.17
C LYS A 126 0.28 -18.23 -0.87
N ILE A 127 -0.21 -17.60 0.18
CA ILE A 127 -1.60 -17.75 0.60
C ILE A 127 -2.55 -16.75 -0.04
N LEU A 128 -2.03 -15.69 -0.69
CA LEU A 128 -2.85 -14.82 -1.54
C LEU A 128 -3.42 -15.63 -2.71
N PRO A 129 -4.63 -15.31 -3.18
CA PRO A 129 -5.22 -15.99 -4.34
C PRO A 129 -4.28 -16.03 -5.54
N ASP A 130 -4.24 -17.15 -6.26
CA ASP A 130 -3.34 -17.34 -7.42
C ASP A 130 -3.66 -16.39 -8.57
N TYR A 131 -4.90 -15.91 -8.67
CA TYR A 131 -5.28 -14.96 -9.71
C TYR A 131 -4.86 -13.52 -9.42
N TYR A 132 -4.35 -13.21 -8.23
CA TYR A 132 -3.76 -11.92 -7.95
C TYR A 132 -2.38 -11.80 -8.61
N LYS A 133 -2.08 -10.62 -9.17
CA LYS A 133 -0.73 -10.32 -9.64
C LYS A 133 0.19 -10.15 -8.43
N LYS A 134 1.28 -10.88 -8.40
CA LYS A 134 2.21 -10.92 -7.26
C LYS A 134 3.62 -10.53 -7.69
N GLY A 135 4.32 -9.84 -6.79
CA GLY A 135 5.74 -9.53 -6.94
C GLY A 135 6.47 -9.74 -5.62
N SER A 136 7.73 -10.15 -5.69
CA SER A 136 8.57 -10.23 -4.49
C SER A 136 9.20 -8.88 -4.23
N THR A 137 9.10 -8.41 -2.98
CA THR A 137 9.85 -7.26 -2.53
C THR A 137 11.19 -7.74 -2.00
N PHE A 138 12.27 -7.10 -2.43
CA PHE A 138 13.62 -7.36 -1.92
C PHE A 138 14.03 -6.16 -1.06
N GLU A 139 14.78 -6.44 0.01
CA GLU A 139 15.48 -5.38 0.70
C GLU A 139 16.47 -4.77 -0.27
N THR A 140 16.11 -3.62 -0.80
CA THR A 140 16.97 -2.90 -1.70
C THR A 140 17.42 -1.63 -0.99
N THR A 141 18.66 -1.29 -1.18
CA THR A 141 19.20 0.01 -0.79
C THR A 141 18.86 1.09 -1.82
N PHE A 142 17.92 0.78 -2.72
CA PHE A 142 17.55 1.72 -3.76
C PHE A 142 16.87 2.96 -3.19
N HIS A 143 17.36 4.08 -3.65
CA HIS A 143 16.75 5.37 -3.39
C HIS A 143 15.36 5.41 -4.06
N PRO A 144 14.36 6.12 -3.50
CA PRO A 144 13.04 6.25 -4.13
C PRO A 144 13.09 6.63 -5.61
N ARG A 145 14.05 7.48 -6.00
CA ARG A 145 14.24 7.86 -7.41
C ARG A 145 14.67 6.69 -8.29
N GLU A 146 15.51 5.82 -7.77
CA GLU A 146 15.96 4.63 -8.50
C GLU A 146 14.83 3.61 -8.60
N TYR A 147 14.02 3.51 -7.57
CA TYR A 147 12.83 2.67 -7.58
C TYR A 147 11.86 3.10 -8.68
N ASP A 148 11.59 4.40 -8.77
CA ASP A 148 10.71 4.95 -9.81
C ASP A 148 11.24 4.68 -11.22
N MET A 149 12.54 4.53 -11.40
CA MET A 149 13.19 4.21 -12.67
C MET A 149 13.18 2.71 -12.98
N ILE A 150 13.25 1.86 -11.97
CA ILE A 150 13.38 0.40 -12.15
C ILE A 150 12.05 -0.26 -12.49
N THR A 151 10.95 0.30 -12.07
CA THR A 151 9.61 -0.22 -12.33
C THR A 151 9.09 0.11 -13.75
N GLN A 152 9.97 0.50 -14.62
CA GLN A 152 9.64 0.83 -16.00
C GLN A 152 9.45 -0.43 -16.87
#